data_ce92d182e0126f164d0985fdac0b3e25
#
_entry.id   ce92d182e0126f164d0985fdac0b3e25
#
_cell.length_a   1.000
_cell.length_b   1.000
_cell.length_c   1.000
_cell.angle_alpha   90.00
_cell.angle_beta   90.00
_cell.angle_gamma   90.00
#
_symmetry.space_group_name_H-M   'P 1'
#
loop_
_entity.id
_entity.type
_entity.pdbx_description
1 polymer ?
#
loop_
_entity_poly.entity_id
_entity_poly.type
_entity_poly.pdbx_seq_one_letter_code
_entity_poly.pdbx_strand_id
1 'polypeptide(L)'
;MLDRDRSRRILALALPIMAAMASQSLLNLVDAAMVGSLGDAALAAVGIGGYANFMAISLVLGLGAGVQAVVARRKGEDAHDVYAVPLNAGLLLGLGISIPILLFFLLFAGDLVNFLNTDQAVRELAEPYLLARIGGVFAVAMNFSYRGYWNGINRSGVYLRTLVTVHIINVILSYGLIYGAFGLPELGSTGAGIGTTVALYAGSLLYLLQTWREGRVHGFMRALPTRATLASIVRISVPNSLQQLLFSAGLTVLFWIIGRIGTAEVAVSHVLITLVLFLILPAIGLGLSATSLVGQALGRRDTEDAYRWGWDVTRIAILLLGLMAMPMWLVPDLILGVFLHDPALIELGRLPLMITGIAICLDGIAIVFTQALLGAGAARSVMLVTLCVQWFFFLPLAYIIGPVLGAGLLGVWILQAGQRLLTSTLLGWLWVRRRWASIEL
;
A
#
# COMPACT_ATOMS: atom_id res chain seq x y z
N MET A 1 -6.52 -28.31 10.62
CA MET A 1 -5.19 -28.44 10.00
C MET A 1 -5.18 -27.67 8.70
N LEU A 2 -4.07 -26.99 8.37
CA LEU A 2 -3.90 -26.37 7.06
C LEU A 2 -3.77 -27.47 6.00
N ASP A 3 -4.63 -27.43 4.99
CA ASP A 3 -4.53 -28.32 3.85
C ASP A 3 -3.27 -27.97 3.03
N ARG A 4 -2.45 -28.93 2.69
CA ARG A 4 -1.18 -28.77 1.98
C ARG A 4 -1.38 -28.15 0.59
N ASP A 5 -2.41 -28.57 -0.12
CA ASP A 5 -2.70 -28.06 -1.48
C ASP A 5 -3.20 -26.62 -1.45
N ARG A 6 -4.04 -26.28 -0.46
CA ARG A 6 -4.49 -24.91 -0.25
C ARG A 6 -3.34 -23.98 0.14
N SER A 7 -2.48 -24.43 1.07
CA SER A 7 -1.29 -23.66 1.45
C SER A 7 -0.36 -23.41 0.27
N ARG A 8 -0.12 -24.41 -0.57
CA ARG A 8 0.68 -24.28 -1.79
C ARG A 8 0.09 -23.26 -2.77
N ARG A 9 -1.22 -23.27 -2.95
CA ARG A 9 -1.91 -22.26 -3.82
C ARG A 9 -1.81 -20.86 -3.26
N ILE A 10 -1.97 -20.67 -1.95
CA ILE A 10 -1.81 -19.38 -1.28
C ILE A 10 -0.38 -18.86 -1.49
N LEU A 11 0.62 -19.68 -1.18
CA LEU A 11 2.02 -19.29 -1.28
C LEU A 11 2.46 -19.03 -2.73
N ALA A 12 1.98 -19.82 -3.69
CA ALA A 12 2.27 -19.60 -5.11
C ALA A 12 1.79 -18.23 -5.62
N LEU A 13 0.68 -17.70 -5.06
CA LEU A 13 0.19 -16.36 -5.35
C LEU A 13 0.89 -15.29 -4.53
N ALA A 14 1.05 -15.53 -3.22
CA ALA A 14 1.54 -14.52 -2.29
C ALA A 14 3.04 -14.27 -2.43
N LEU A 15 3.87 -15.30 -2.64
CA LEU A 15 5.33 -15.14 -2.72
C LEU A 15 5.80 -14.17 -3.80
N PRO A 16 5.29 -14.22 -5.05
CA PRO A 16 5.65 -13.21 -6.05
C PRO A 16 5.22 -11.80 -5.63
N ILE A 17 4.06 -11.64 -4.99
CA ILE A 17 3.58 -10.34 -4.52
C ILE A 17 4.46 -9.82 -3.38
N MET A 18 4.81 -10.67 -2.42
CA MET A 18 5.71 -10.33 -1.32
C MET A 18 7.10 -9.93 -1.84
N ALA A 19 7.65 -10.68 -2.78
CA ALA A 19 8.93 -10.36 -3.42
C ALA A 19 8.89 -9.02 -4.18
N ALA A 20 7.77 -8.73 -4.87
CA ALA A 20 7.56 -7.45 -5.53
C ALA A 20 7.52 -6.29 -4.53
N MET A 21 6.85 -6.46 -3.38
CA MET A 21 6.79 -5.44 -2.33
C MET A 21 8.14 -5.24 -1.64
N ALA A 22 8.89 -6.31 -1.39
CA ALA A 22 10.25 -6.22 -0.87
C ALA A 22 11.19 -5.48 -1.85
N SER A 23 11.08 -5.77 -3.16
CA SER A 23 11.81 -5.05 -4.20
C SER A 23 11.47 -3.54 -4.22
N GLN A 24 10.21 -3.17 -4.00
CA GLN A 24 9.80 -1.77 -3.89
C GLN A 24 10.45 -1.07 -2.69
N SER A 25 10.52 -1.75 -1.54
CA SER A 25 11.18 -1.19 -0.34
C SER A 25 12.67 -0.99 -0.56
N LEU A 26 13.32 -1.93 -1.25
CA LEU A 26 14.73 -1.80 -1.63
C LEU A 26 14.94 -0.62 -2.58
N LEU A 27 14.07 -0.46 -3.58
CA LEU A 27 14.12 0.69 -4.48
C LEU A 27 14.00 2.02 -3.73
N ASN A 28 13.04 2.14 -2.81
CA ASN A 28 12.86 3.35 -2.02
C ASN A 28 14.13 3.70 -1.22
N LEU A 29 14.85 2.69 -0.71
CA LEU A 29 16.12 2.89 -0.01
C LEU A 29 17.23 3.37 -0.96
N VAL A 30 17.32 2.79 -2.16
CA VAL A 30 18.29 3.19 -3.20
C VAL A 30 18.01 4.62 -3.65
N ASP A 31 16.77 4.97 -3.93
CA ASP A 31 16.38 6.33 -4.31
C ASP A 31 16.71 7.36 -3.22
N ALA A 32 16.42 7.02 -1.95
CA ALA A 32 16.77 7.89 -0.82
C ALA A 32 18.29 8.07 -0.68
N ALA A 33 19.08 7.03 -0.89
CA ALA A 33 20.54 7.11 -0.86
C ALA A 33 21.11 7.97 -2.00
N MET A 34 20.57 7.82 -3.23
CA MET A 34 20.98 8.64 -4.37
C MET A 34 20.66 10.12 -4.15
N VAL A 35 19.44 10.44 -3.70
CA VAL A 35 19.04 11.84 -3.43
C VAL A 35 19.77 12.40 -2.21
N GLY A 36 20.00 11.60 -1.18
CA GLY A 36 20.74 12.01 0.03
C GLY A 36 22.16 12.49 -0.26
N SER A 37 22.80 11.97 -1.31
CA SER A 37 24.13 12.43 -1.74
C SER A 37 24.16 13.86 -2.32
N LEU A 38 22.99 14.41 -2.68
CA LEU A 38 22.85 15.80 -3.18
C LEU A 38 22.75 16.82 -2.04
N GLY A 39 22.64 16.37 -0.80
CA GLY A 39 22.54 17.21 0.40
C GLY A 39 21.16 17.29 1.01
N ASP A 40 21.09 17.91 2.19
CA ASP A 40 19.89 17.93 3.05
C ASP A 40 18.70 18.63 2.41
N ALA A 41 18.92 19.71 1.68
CA ALA A 41 17.85 20.44 0.99
C ALA A 41 17.18 19.58 -0.09
N ALA A 42 17.94 18.82 -0.85
CA ALA A 42 17.41 17.90 -1.88
C ALA A 42 16.64 16.74 -1.24
N LEU A 43 17.16 16.18 -0.14
CA LEU A 43 16.48 15.12 0.60
C LEU A 43 15.16 15.60 1.20
N ALA A 44 15.16 16.80 1.80
CA ALA A 44 13.94 17.43 2.33
C ALA A 44 12.91 17.72 1.23
N ALA A 45 13.37 18.23 0.07
CA ALA A 45 12.52 18.51 -1.09
C ALA A 45 11.84 17.25 -1.64
N VAL A 46 12.60 16.14 -1.78
CA VAL A 46 12.05 14.84 -2.19
C VAL A 46 11.11 14.27 -1.15
N GLY A 47 11.38 14.48 0.14
CA GLY A 47 10.48 14.08 1.23
C GLY A 47 9.13 14.78 1.13
N ILE A 48 9.11 16.11 1.00
CA ILE A 48 7.88 16.92 0.90
C ILE A 48 7.14 16.64 -0.40
N GLY A 49 7.83 16.70 -1.54
CA GLY A 49 7.25 16.41 -2.84
C GLY A 49 6.76 14.96 -2.96
N GLY A 50 7.48 14.02 -2.36
CA GLY A 50 7.08 12.61 -2.29
C GLY A 50 5.82 12.39 -1.46
N TYR A 51 5.68 13.08 -0.32
CA TYR A 51 4.46 13.04 0.49
C TYR A 51 3.25 13.61 -0.25
N ALA A 52 3.40 14.79 -0.87
CA ALA A 52 2.35 15.40 -1.69
C ALA A 52 1.94 14.49 -2.87
N ASN A 53 2.92 13.90 -3.56
CA ASN A 53 2.67 12.91 -4.60
C ASN A 53 1.96 11.66 -4.06
N PHE A 54 2.34 11.13 -2.88
CA PHE A 54 1.66 9.99 -2.28
C PHE A 54 0.19 10.30 -1.98
N MET A 55 -0.13 11.49 -1.48
CA MET A 55 -1.53 11.91 -1.27
C MET A 55 -2.31 11.94 -2.58
N ALA A 56 -1.71 12.43 -3.65
CA ALA A 56 -2.32 12.46 -4.98
C ALA A 56 -2.56 11.04 -5.53
N ILE A 57 -1.56 10.16 -5.47
CA ILE A 57 -1.70 8.79 -5.99
C ILE A 57 -2.58 7.91 -5.11
N SER A 58 -2.77 8.23 -3.83
CA SER A 58 -3.67 7.48 -2.95
C SER A 58 -5.09 7.39 -3.50
N LEU A 59 -5.52 8.42 -4.25
CA LEU A 59 -6.82 8.45 -4.92
C LEU A 59 -6.97 7.40 -6.02
N VAL A 60 -5.87 6.95 -6.62
CA VAL A 60 -5.87 5.93 -7.68
C VAL A 60 -5.46 4.54 -7.20
N LEU A 61 -4.86 4.42 -5.99
CA LEU A 61 -4.41 3.13 -5.45
C LEU A 61 -5.55 2.10 -5.34
N GLY A 62 -6.75 2.56 -5.02
CA GLY A 62 -7.93 1.72 -4.89
C GLY A 62 -8.34 1.00 -6.18
N LEU A 63 -7.97 1.52 -7.36
CA LEU A 63 -8.29 0.89 -8.65
C LEU A 63 -7.76 -0.54 -8.72
N GLY A 64 -6.56 -0.78 -8.18
CA GLY A 64 -6.00 -2.13 -8.14
C GLY A 64 -6.88 -3.13 -7.42
N ALA A 65 -7.45 -2.76 -6.27
CA ALA A 65 -8.35 -3.62 -5.50
C ALA A 65 -9.69 -3.83 -6.22
N GLY A 66 -10.27 -2.76 -6.79
CA GLY A 66 -11.51 -2.84 -7.56
C GLY A 66 -11.39 -3.74 -8.78
N VAL A 67 -10.36 -3.54 -9.59
CA VAL A 67 -10.09 -4.39 -10.76
C VAL A 67 -9.83 -5.83 -10.34
N GLN A 68 -8.99 -6.05 -9.31
CA GLN A 68 -8.65 -7.40 -8.84
C GLN A 68 -9.88 -8.18 -8.38
N ALA A 69 -10.76 -7.57 -7.59
CA ALA A 69 -11.96 -8.22 -7.08
C ALA A 69 -12.92 -8.62 -8.20
N VAL A 70 -13.20 -7.70 -9.16
CA VAL A 70 -14.13 -7.97 -10.26
C VAL A 70 -13.55 -8.98 -11.26
N VAL A 71 -12.25 -8.88 -11.58
CA VAL A 71 -11.56 -9.86 -12.44
C VAL A 71 -11.57 -11.25 -11.79
N ALA A 72 -11.27 -11.34 -10.50
CA ALA A 72 -11.28 -12.62 -9.77
C ALA A 72 -12.68 -13.24 -9.77
N ARG A 73 -13.74 -12.43 -9.60
CA ARG A 73 -15.12 -12.88 -9.67
C ARG A 73 -15.46 -13.44 -11.06
N ARG A 74 -15.16 -12.70 -12.13
CA ARG A 74 -15.39 -13.12 -13.52
C ARG A 74 -14.62 -14.39 -13.87
N LYS A 75 -13.38 -14.51 -13.40
CA LYS A 75 -12.61 -15.76 -13.56
C LYS A 75 -13.25 -16.93 -12.82
N GLY A 76 -13.81 -16.71 -11.65
CA GLY A 76 -14.54 -17.74 -10.90
C GLY A 76 -15.85 -18.18 -11.57
N GLU A 77 -16.51 -17.28 -12.29
CA GLU A 77 -17.70 -17.53 -13.09
C GLU A 77 -17.41 -18.30 -14.39
N ASP A 78 -16.16 -18.62 -14.66
CA ASP A 78 -15.67 -19.24 -15.90
C ASP A 78 -15.96 -18.40 -17.17
N ALA A 79 -16.09 -17.09 -16.99
CA ALA A 79 -16.41 -16.12 -18.04
C ALA A 79 -15.15 -15.77 -18.87
N HIS A 80 -14.59 -16.79 -19.56
CA HIS A 80 -13.31 -16.69 -20.26
C HIS A 80 -13.22 -15.56 -21.27
N ASP A 81 -14.33 -15.23 -21.96
CA ASP A 81 -14.34 -14.22 -23.03
C ASP A 81 -14.32 -12.79 -22.53
N VAL A 82 -14.63 -12.55 -21.23
CA VAL A 82 -14.87 -11.19 -20.71
C VAL A 82 -14.15 -10.89 -19.38
N TYR A 83 -13.33 -11.79 -18.85
CA TYR A 83 -12.71 -11.52 -17.56
C TYR A 83 -11.63 -10.40 -17.59
N ALA A 84 -11.19 -9.98 -18.79
CA ALA A 84 -10.31 -8.82 -18.94
C ALA A 84 -11.07 -7.48 -19.11
N VAL A 85 -12.40 -7.50 -19.27
CA VAL A 85 -13.20 -6.27 -19.40
C VAL A 85 -13.10 -5.35 -18.17
N PRO A 86 -13.04 -5.86 -16.91
CA PRO A 86 -12.81 -5.01 -15.75
C PRO A 86 -11.47 -4.26 -15.79
N LEU A 87 -10.44 -4.80 -16.45
CA LEU A 87 -9.20 -4.06 -16.69
C LEU A 87 -9.43 -2.86 -17.60
N ASN A 88 -10.20 -3.02 -18.71
CA ASN A 88 -10.55 -1.88 -19.57
C ASN A 88 -11.27 -0.79 -18.78
N ALA A 89 -12.17 -1.16 -17.86
CA ALA A 89 -12.85 -0.23 -16.97
C ALA A 89 -11.85 0.48 -16.01
N GLY A 90 -10.92 -0.27 -15.43
CA GLY A 90 -9.87 0.29 -14.55
C GLY A 90 -8.99 1.30 -15.28
N LEU A 91 -8.61 1.03 -16.54
CA LEU A 91 -7.81 1.95 -17.36
C LEU A 91 -8.59 3.23 -17.70
N LEU A 92 -9.88 3.12 -18.06
CA LEU A 92 -10.74 4.28 -18.34
C LEU A 92 -10.95 5.13 -17.09
N LEU A 93 -11.26 4.51 -15.96
CA LEU A 93 -11.41 5.22 -14.66
C LEU A 93 -10.10 5.85 -14.24
N GLY A 94 -8.97 5.14 -14.43
CA GLY A 94 -7.64 5.66 -14.15
C GLY A 94 -7.32 6.92 -14.93
N LEU A 95 -7.64 6.94 -16.23
CA LEU A 95 -7.50 8.14 -17.06
C LEU A 95 -8.39 9.27 -16.55
N GLY A 96 -9.68 8.97 -16.29
CA GLY A 96 -10.65 9.96 -15.83
C GLY A 96 -10.29 10.62 -14.50
N ILE A 97 -9.68 9.86 -13.56
CA ILE A 97 -9.26 10.37 -12.26
C ILE A 97 -7.90 11.08 -12.35
N SER A 98 -6.99 10.60 -13.19
CA SER A 98 -5.65 11.15 -13.30
C SER A 98 -5.63 12.54 -13.95
N ILE A 99 -6.53 12.84 -14.88
CA ILE A 99 -6.62 14.14 -15.54
C ILE A 99 -6.90 15.28 -14.54
N PRO A 100 -7.95 15.22 -13.71
CA PRO A 100 -8.19 16.23 -12.69
C PRO A 100 -7.04 16.40 -11.69
N ILE A 101 -6.43 15.28 -11.27
CA ILE A 101 -5.27 15.30 -10.37
C ILE A 101 -4.11 16.04 -11.02
N LEU A 102 -3.76 15.67 -12.25
CA LEU A 102 -2.69 16.33 -13.00
C LEU A 102 -2.95 17.83 -13.15
N LEU A 103 -4.15 18.23 -13.58
CA LEU A 103 -4.52 19.64 -13.74
C LEU A 103 -4.45 20.41 -12.42
N PHE A 104 -4.93 19.81 -11.33
CA PHE A 104 -4.84 20.44 -10.00
C PHE A 104 -3.39 20.73 -9.61
N PHE A 105 -2.50 19.76 -9.75
CA PHE A 105 -1.10 19.95 -9.36
C PHE A 105 -0.33 20.85 -10.34
N LEU A 106 -0.66 20.85 -11.64
CA LEU A 106 -0.07 21.80 -12.58
C LEU A 106 -0.41 23.26 -12.23
N LEU A 107 -1.58 23.51 -11.64
CA LEU A 107 -2.03 24.85 -11.26
C LEU A 107 -1.57 25.25 -9.85
N PHE A 108 -1.50 24.31 -8.91
CA PHE A 108 -1.36 24.61 -7.47
C PHE A 108 -0.12 23.98 -6.81
N ALA A 109 0.80 23.32 -7.55
CA ALA A 109 1.98 22.68 -6.94
C ALA A 109 2.85 23.67 -6.18
N GLY A 110 3.09 24.88 -6.75
CA GLY A 110 3.87 25.92 -6.10
C GLY A 110 3.23 26.39 -4.81
N ASP A 111 1.91 26.66 -4.82
CA ASP A 111 1.17 27.08 -3.62
C ASP A 111 1.20 26.01 -2.52
N LEU A 112 1.03 24.75 -2.93
CA LEU A 112 1.10 23.61 -2.00
C LEU A 112 2.48 23.46 -1.37
N VAL A 113 3.55 23.55 -2.16
CA VAL A 113 4.92 23.46 -1.67
C VAL A 113 5.23 24.64 -0.74
N ASN A 114 4.79 25.86 -1.09
CA ASN A 114 4.91 27.05 -0.26
C ASN A 114 4.17 26.93 1.08
N PHE A 115 3.02 26.26 1.09
CA PHE A 115 2.28 25.97 2.31
C PHE A 115 2.97 24.93 3.20
N LEU A 116 3.59 23.92 2.57
CA LEU A 116 4.24 22.81 3.29
C LEU A 116 5.61 23.17 3.86
N ASN A 117 6.35 24.10 3.27
CA ASN A 117 7.68 24.49 3.73
C ASN A 117 7.96 25.98 3.50
N THR A 118 8.69 26.57 4.46
CA THR A 118 9.08 28.00 4.42
C THR A 118 10.49 28.20 3.88
N ASP A 119 11.34 27.17 3.83
CA ASP A 119 12.71 27.24 3.31
C ASP A 119 12.70 27.35 1.78
N GLN A 120 13.31 28.44 1.28
CA GLN A 120 13.34 28.74 -0.16
C GLN A 120 14.15 27.69 -0.92
N ALA A 121 15.29 27.24 -0.41
CA ALA A 121 16.13 26.24 -1.07
C ALA A 121 15.39 24.91 -1.26
N VAL A 122 14.62 24.52 -0.26
CA VAL A 122 13.79 23.30 -0.32
C VAL A 122 12.63 23.46 -1.32
N ARG A 123 11.97 24.63 -1.32
CA ARG A 123 10.84 24.89 -2.24
C ARG A 123 11.25 24.88 -3.70
N GLU A 124 12.39 25.49 -4.04
CA GLU A 124 12.92 25.54 -5.41
C GLU A 124 13.23 24.14 -5.98
N LEU A 125 13.54 23.18 -5.12
CA LEU A 125 13.78 21.78 -5.50
C LEU A 125 12.51 20.91 -5.43
N ALA A 126 11.61 21.18 -4.49
CA ALA A 126 10.43 20.36 -4.25
C ALA A 126 9.36 20.51 -5.35
N GLU A 127 9.13 21.72 -5.85
CA GLU A 127 8.12 21.97 -6.87
C GLU A 127 8.42 21.25 -8.20
N PRO A 128 9.62 21.38 -8.83
CA PRO A 128 9.94 20.66 -10.05
C PRO A 128 9.94 19.13 -9.86
N TYR A 129 10.40 18.65 -8.69
CA TYR A 129 10.32 17.22 -8.35
C TYR A 129 8.88 16.73 -8.28
N LEU A 130 8.00 17.47 -7.58
CA LEU A 130 6.58 17.12 -7.45
C LEU A 130 5.90 17.09 -8.82
N LEU A 131 6.11 18.10 -9.66
CA LEU A 131 5.56 18.14 -11.02
C LEU A 131 6.04 16.97 -11.88
N ALA A 132 7.33 16.61 -11.79
CA ALA A 132 7.88 15.45 -12.47
C ALA A 132 7.20 14.15 -12.01
N ARG A 133 6.93 14.01 -10.73
CA ARG A 133 6.27 12.83 -10.15
C ARG A 133 4.78 12.75 -10.50
N ILE A 134 4.07 13.88 -10.44
CA ILE A 134 2.64 13.96 -10.80
C ILE A 134 2.41 13.64 -12.28
N GLY A 135 3.36 13.95 -13.16
CA GLY A 135 3.33 13.49 -14.54
C GLY A 135 3.21 11.96 -14.70
N GLY A 136 3.57 11.20 -13.66
CA GLY A 136 3.43 9.74 -13.61
C GLY A 136 2.09 9.23 -13.09
N VAL A 137 1.16 10.08 -12.65
CA VAL A 137 -0.08 9.64 -11.98
C VAL A 137 -0.93 8.69 -12.84
N PHE A 138 -0.99 8.95 -14.14
CA PHE A 138 -1.69 8.07 -15.09
C PHE A 138 -1.01 6.69 -15.19
N ALA A 139 0.32 6.66 -15.30
CA ALA A 139 1.06 5.41 -15.31
C ALA A 139 0.86 4.60 -14.02
N VAL A 140 0.80 5.28 -12.86
CA VAL A 140 0.46 4.65 -11.58
C VAL A 140 -0.92 4.01 -11.63
N ALA A 141 -1.96 4.73 -12.09
CA ALA A 141 -3.31 4.21 -12.22
C ALA A 141 -3.38 3.00 -13.15
N MET A 142 -2.69 3.06 -14.29
CA MET A 142 -2.56 1.93 -15.23
C MET A 142 -1.88 0.73 -14.57
N ASN A 143 -0.73 0.93 -13.93
CA ASN A 143 0.06 -0.15 -13.31
C ASN A 143 -0.71 -0.84 -12.17
N PHE A 144 -1.47 -0.08 -11.37
CA PHE A 144 -2.34 -0.66 -10.35
C PHE A 144 -3.50 -1.46 -10.95
N SER A 145 -4.10 -0.99 -12.06
CA SER A 145 -5.15 -1.73 -12.76
C SER A 145 -4.60 -3.03 -13.36
N TYR A 146 -3.44 -3.01 -14.01
CA TYR A 146 -2.77 -4.20 -14.52
C TYR A 146 -2.38 -5.17 -13.39
N ARG A 147 -1.84 -4.68 -12.30
CA ARG A 147 -1.55 -5.50 -11.11
C ARG A 147 -2.81 -6.20 -10.62
N GLY A 148 -3.92 -5.47 -10.51
CA GLY A 148 -5.22 -6.04 -10.14
C GLY A 148 -5.65 -7.17 -11.10
N TYR A 149 -5.53 -6.96 -12.39
CA TYR A 149 -5.84 -7.97 -13.39
C TYR A 149 -4.98 -9.23 -13.24
N TRP A 150 -3.65 -9.09 -13.25
CA TRP A 150 -2.74 -10.24 -13.21
C TRP A 150 -2.85 -11.02 -11.89
N ASN A 151 -3.02 -10.33 -10.77
CA ASN A 151 -3.28 -10.99 -9.48
C ASN A 151 -4.66 -11.66 -9.47
N GLY A 152 -5.70 -11.02 -10.01
CA GLY A 152 -7.05 -11.54 -10.09
C GLY A 152 -7.16 -12.85 -10.87
N ILE A 153 -6.32 -13.03 -11.89
CA ILE A 153 -6.25 -14.26 -12.67
C ILE A 153 -5.21 -15.28 -12.15
N ASN A 154 -4.65 -15.08 -10.96
CA ASN A 154 -3.65 -15.96 -10.34
C ASN A 154 -2.30 -16.01 -11.09
N ARG A 155 -1.89 -14.92 -11.74
CA ARG A 155 -0.61 -14.79 -12.45
C ARG A 155 0.27 -13.69 -11.87
N SER A 156 0.39 -13.68 -10.54
CA SER A 156 1.20 -12.69 -9.79
C SER A 156 2.69 -12.67 -10.17
N GLY A 157 3.22 -13.72 -10.78
CA GLY A 157 4.57 -13.74 -11.34
C GLY A 157 4.79 -12.72 -12.46
N VAL A 158 3.73 -12.34 -13.20
CA VAL A 158 3.78 -11.26 -14.20
C VAL A 158 3.99 -9.91 -13.50
N TYR A 159 3.25 -9.68 -12.42
CA TYR A 159 3.42 -8.50 -11.58
C TYR A 159 4.84 -8.37 -11.05
N LEU A 160 5.41 -9.44 -10.46
CA LEU A 160 6.77 -9.43 -9.95
C LEU A 160 7.80 -9.08 -11.05
N ARG A 161 7.75 -9.79 -12.18
CA ARG A 161 8.72 -9.58 -13.27
C ARG A 161 8.65 -8.16 -13.82
N THR A 162 7.45 -7.64 -14.05
CA THR A 162 7.27 -6.27 -14.56
C THR A 162 7.78 -5.25 -13.55
N LEU A 163 7.45 -5.41 -12.26
CA LEU A 163 7.86 -4.46 -11.23
C LEU A 163 9.39 -4.45 -11.04
N VAL A 164 10.04 -5.60 -11.00
CA VAL A 164 11.51 -5.69 -10.93
C VAL A 164 12.17 -5.01 -12.13
N THR A 165 11.63 -5.21 -13.34
CA THR A 165 12.12 -4.53 -14.55
C THR A 165 11.97 -3.00 -14.43
N VAL A 166 10.81 -2.52 -13.94
CA VAL A 166 10.59 -1.09 -13.66
C VAL A 166 11.61 -0.55 -12.67
N HIS A 167 11.92 -1.31 -11.61
CA HIS A 167 12.91 -0.90 -10.61
C HIS A 167 14.32 -0.79 -11.20
N ILE A 168 14.72 -1.73 -12.04
CA ILE A 168 16.02 -1.68 -12.74
C ILE A 168 16.07 -0.43 -13.65
N ILE A 169 15.04 -0.21 -14.44
CA ILE A 169 14.94 0.97 -15.32
C ILE A 169 14.98 2.25 -14.49
N ASN A 170 14.25 2.29 -13.37
CA ASN A 170 14.25 3.43 -12.47
C ASN A 170 15.65 3.75 -11.95
N VAL A 171 16.37 2.78 -11.38
CA VAL A 171 17.71 2.99 -10.83
C VAL A 171 18.67 3.53 -11.90
N ILE A 172 18.66 2.95 -13.12
CA ILE A 172 19.51 3.38 -14.22
C ILE A 172 19.18 4.82 -14.65
N LEU A 173 17.91 5.13 -14.87
CA LEU A 173 17.48 6.46 -15.32
C LEU A 173 17.66 7.51 -14.22
N SER A 174 17.31 7.19 -12.98
CA SER A 174 17.47 8.11 -11.85
C SER A 174 18.95 8.41 -11.63
N TYR A 175 19.84 7.40 -11.65
CA TYR A 175 21.28 7.61 -11.57
C TYR A 175 21.80 8.52 -12.71
N GLY A 176 21.40 8.24 -13.95
CA GLY A 176 21.78 9.03 -15.11
C GLY A 176 21.33 10.49 -15.03
N LEU A 177 20.07 10.72 -14.63
CA LEU A 177 19.47 12.07 -14.56
C LEU A 177 19.84 12.84 -13.30
N ILE A 178 20.15 12.16 -12.19
CA ILE A 178 20.62 12.82 -10.97
C ILE A 178 22.03 13.37 -11.17
N TYR A 179 22.94 12.55 -11.72
CA TYR A 179 24.38 12.84 -11.76
C TYR A 179 24.90 13.22 -13.15
N GLY A 180 24.05 13.32 -14.17
CA GLY A 180 24.50 13.60 -15.55
C GLY A 180 25.29 12.44 -16.18
N ALA A 181 25.10 11.19 -15.71
CA ALA A 181 25.77 10.02 -16.26
C ALA A 181 25.15 9.56 -17.59
N PHE A 182 25.86 8.74 -18.34
CA PHE A 182 25.43 8.15 -19.63
C PHE A 182 25.07 9.21 -20.71
N GLY A 183 25.62 10.42 -20.60
CA GLY A 183 25.33 11.52 -21.54
C GLY A 183 23.96 12.20 -21.32
N LEU A 184 23.30 11.92 -20.21
CA LEU A 184 22.06 12.57 -19.79
C LEU A 184 22.35 13.89 -19.07
N PRO A 185 21.41 14.87 -19.06
CA PRO A 185 21.60 16.10 -18.32
C PRO A 185 21.58 15.84 -16.81
N GLU A 186 22.38 16.58 -16.05
CA GLU A 186 22.37 16.59 -14.60
C GLU A 186 21.18 17.44 -14.11
N LEU A 187 20.19 16.80 -13.52
CA LEU A 187 18.94 17.43 -13.07
C LEU A 187 18.71 17.30 -11.54
N GLY A 188 19.65 16.71 -10.83
CA GLY A 188 19.59 16.54 -9.38
C GLY A 188 18.32 15.82 -8.93
N SER A 189 17.63 16.35 -7.90
CA SER A 189 16.40 15.76 -7.34
C SER A 189 15.25 15.67 -8.36
N THR A 190 15.13 16.64 -9.27
CA THR A 190 14.14 16.58 -10.36
C THR A 190 14.41 15.40 -11.29
N GLY A 191 15.69 15.06 -11.52
CA GLY A 191 16.11 13.88 -12.27
C GLY A 191 15.60 12.57 -11.65
N ALA A 192 15.60 12.46 -10.32
CA ALA A 192 15.00 11.32 -9.61
C ALA A 192 13.49 11.21 -9.90
N GLY A 193 12.77 12.34 -9.88
CA GLY A 193 11.34 12.39 -10.19
C GLY A 193 11.03 11.96 -11.62
N ILE A 194 11.79 12.47 -12.59
CA ILE A 194 11.63 12.14 -14.02
C ILE A 194 11.98 10.66 -14.26
N GLY A 195 13.11 10.18 -13.71
CA GLY A 195 13.53 8.78 -13.83
C GLY A 195 12.48 7.80 -13.38
N THR A 196 11.88 8.07 -12.21
CA THR A 196 10.78 7.25 -11.68
C THR A 196 9.54 7.31 -12.58
N THR A 197 9.17 8.48 -13.05
CA THR A 197 8.00 8.65 -13.92
C THR A 197 8.16 7.92 -15.24
N VAL A 198 9.31 8.04 -15.88
CA VAL A 198 9.62 7.32 -17.14
C VAL A 198 9.63 5.81 -16.91
N ALA A 199 10.21 5.33 -15.80
CA ALA A 199 10.20 3.91 -15.45
C ALA A 199 8.76 3.37 -15.24
N LEU A 200 7.86 4.16 -14.63
CA LEU A 200 6.45 3.79 -14.47
C LEU A 200 5.74 3.66 -15.82
N TYR A 201 5.99 4.57 -16.78
CA TYR A 201 5.45 4.46 -18.14
C TYR A 201 6.03 3.25 -18.89
N ALA A 202 7.31 2.96 -18.72
CA ALA A 202 7.92 1.74 -19.26
C ALA A 202 7.24 0.48 -18.69
N GLY A 203 6.92 0.48 -17.39
CA GLY A 203 6.13 -0.58 -16.76
C GLY A 203 4.72 -0.71 -17.36
N SER A 204 4.05 0.41 -17.58
CA SER A 204 2.72 0.42 -18.24
C SER A 204 2.79 -0.16 -19.65
N LEU A 205 3.83 0.17 -20.40
CA LEU A 205 4.05 -0.39 -21.74
C LEU A 205 4.32 -1.90 -21.69
N LEU A 206 5.15 -2.35 -20.76
CA LEU A 206 5.41 -3.79 -20.56
C LEU A 206 4.13 -4.55 -20.23
N TYR A 207 3.31 -4.03 -19.31
CA TYR A 207 2.00 -4.60 -19.01
C TYR A 207 1.07 -4.61 -20.22
N LEU A 208 1.02 -3.50 -20.96
CA LEU A 208 0.22 -3.41 -22.18
C LEU A 208 0.60 -4.50 -23.18
N LEU A 209 1.91 -4.68 -23.45
CA LEU A 209 2.40 -5.68 -24.40
C LEU A 209 2.08 -7.11 -23.95
N GLN A 210 2.27 -7.40 -22.64
CA GLN A 210 1.97 -8.72 -22.08
C GLN A 210 0.47 -8.99 -22.12
N THR A 211 -0.36 -8.01 -21.72
CA THR A 211 -1.82 -8.15 -21.72
C THR A 211 -2.39 -8.18 -23.13
N TRP A 212 -1.77 -7.47 -24.08
CA TRP A 212 -2.16 -7.52 -25.48
C TRP A 212 -2.01 -8.94 -26.06
N ARG A 213 -0.94 -9.63 -25.70
CA ARG A 213 -0.67 -11.00 -26.20
C ARG A 213 -1.64 -12.02 -25.60
N GLU A 214 -1.97 -11.90 -24.32
CA GLU A 214 -2.68 -12.93 -23.59
C GLU A 214 -4.14 -12.55 -23.26
N GLY A 215 -4.44 -11.30 -22.96
CA GLY A 215 -5.76 -10.84 -22.52
C GLY A 215 -6.72 -10.47 -23.63
N ARG A 216 -6.24 -10.38 -24.87
CA ARG A 216 -7.08 -9.96 -25.99
C ARG A 216 -8.19 -10.96 -26.30
N VAL A 217 -7.93 -12.24 -26.14
CA VAL A 217 -8.93 -13.32 -26.27
C VAL A 217 -9.97 -13.28 -25.15
N HIS A 218 -9.68 -12.59 -24.05
CA HIS A 218 -10.52 -12.43 -22.87
C HIS A 218 -11.18 -11.05 -22.78
N GLY A 219 -11.29 -10.32 -23.91
CA GLY A 219 -11.98 -9.04 -24.00
C GLY A 219 -11.12 -7.79 -23.78
N PHE A 220 -9.79 -7.91 -23.58
CA PHE A 220 -8.91 -6.75 -23.45
C PHE A 220 -8.93 -5.90 -24.71
N MET A 221 -9.27 -4.61 -24.57
CA MET A 221 -9.43 -3.62 -25.67
C MET A 221 -10.34 -4.08 -26.84
N ARG A 222 -11.20 -5.08 -26.62
CA ARG A 222 -12.19 -5.56 -27.59
C ARG A 222 -13.62 -5.30 -27.14
N ALA A 223 -13.87 -5.32 -25.84
CA ALA A 223 -15.17 -5.08 -25.26
C ALA A 223 -15.15 -3.81 -24.39
N LEU A 224 -16.14 -2.95 -24.58
CA LEU A 224 -16.36 -1.81 -23.70
C LEU A 224 -16.93 -2.28 -22.37
N PRO A 225 -16.48 -1.70 -21.25
CA PRO A 225 -17.04 -2.01 -19.95
C PRO A 225 -18.48 -1.51 -19.85
N THR A 226 -19.34 -2.33 -19.27
CA THR A 226 -20.72 -1.94 -18.98
C THR A 226 -20.78 -0.95 -17.82
N ARG A 227 -21.87 -0.19 -17.71
CA ARG A 227 -22.09 0.69 -16.55
C ARG A 227 -22.07 -0.08 -15.23
N ALA A 228 -22.55 -1.32 -15.20
CA ALA A 228 -22.51 -2.18 -14.03
C ALA A 228 -21.05 -2.52 -13.64
N THR A 229 -20.20 -2.89 -14.60
CA THR A 229 -18.77 -3.16 -14.34
C THR A 229 -18.04 -1.91 -13.80
N LEU A 230 -18.29 -0.75 -14.42
CA LEU A 230 -17.73 0.53 -13.92
C LEU A 230 -18.19 0.82 -12.50
N ALA A 231 -19.48 0.69 -12.21
CA ALA A 231 -20.05 0.92 -10.88
C ALA A 231 -19.47 -0.05 -9.82
N SER A 232 -19.29 -1.33 -10.17
CA SER A 232 -18.70 -2.32 -9.28
C SER A 232 -17.25 -1.96 -8.90
N ILE A 233 -16.45 -1.55 -9.88
CA ILE A 233 -15.06 -1.11 -9.63
C ILE A 233 -15.05 0.15 -8.77
N VAL A 234 -15.83 1.17 -9.09
CA VAL A 234 -15.93 2.42 -8.31
C VAL A 234 -16.37 2.16 -6.87
N ARG A 235 -17.36 1.26 -6.69
CA ARG A 235 -17.87 0.85 -5.36
C ARG A 235 -16.80 0.25 -4.46
N ILE A 236 -15.77 -0.39 -5.01
CA ILE A 236 -14.65 -0.96 -4.26
C ILE A 236 -13.49 0.04 -4.19
N SER A 237 -13.15 0.68 -5.31
CA SER A 237 -11.98 1.53 -5.43
C SER A 237 -12.08 2.80 -4.59
N VAL A 238 -13.21 3.50 -4.61
CA VAL A 238 -13.37 4.78 -3.90
C VAL A 238 -13.24 4.60 -2.38
N PRO A 239 -13.95 3.67 -1.72
CA PRO A 239 -13.75 3.44 -0.30
C PRO A 239 -12.33 3.03 0.05
N ASN A 240 -11.68 2.19 -0.78
CA ASN A 240 -10.31 1.76 -0.53
C ASN A 240 -9.30 2.91 -0.71
N SER A 241 -9.46 3.75 -1.74
CA SER A 241 -8.63 4.96 -1.92
C SER A 241 -8.78 5.93 -0.74
N LEU A 242 -10.01 6.19 -0.31
CA LEU A 242 -10.28 7.07 0.82
C LEU A 242 -9.69 6.49 2.12
N GLN A 243 -9.76 5.18 2.31
CA GLN A 243 -9.12 4.50 3.45
C GLN A 243 -7.60 4.72 3.45
N GLN A 244 -6.93 4.59 2.29
CA GLN A 244 -5.48 4.79 2.17
C GLN A 244 -5.09 6.24 2.45
N LEU A 245 -5.82 7.21 1.91
CA LEU A 245 -5.63 8.64 2.15
C LEU A 245 -5.75 8.97 3.64
N LEU A 246 -6.84 8.54 4.27
CA LEU A 246 -7.12 8.81 5.68
C LEU A 246 -6.21 8.02 6.63
N PHE A 247 -5.71 6.86 6.23
CA PHE A 247 -4.67 6.15 6.97
C PHE A 247 -3.38 6.97 7.03
N SER A 248 -2.92 7.50 5.89
CA SER A 248 -1.73 8.35 5.83
C SER A 248 -1.90 9.65 6.64
N ALA A 249 -3.04 10.31 6.50
CA ALA A 249 -3.36 11.49 7.29
C ALA A 249 -3.37 11.17 8.80
N GLY A 250 -3.90 10.02 9.19
CA GLY A 250 -3.91 9.56 10.57
C GLY A 250 -2.51 9.32 11.14
N LEU A 251 -1.56 8.81 10.35
CA LEU A 251 -0.16 8.72 10.77
C LEU A 251 0.46 10.10 11.02
N THR A 252 0.15 11.09 10.17
CA THR A 252 0.61 12.46 10.38
C THR A 252 0.08 13.04 11.70
N VAL A 253 -1.21 12.85 11.98
CA VAL A 253 -1.82 13.26 13.24
C VAL A 253 -1.19 12.52 14.43
N LEU A 254 -0.90 11.23 14.29
CA LEU A 254 -0.23 10.46 15.35
C LEU A 254 1.16 11.04 15.66
N PHE A 255 1.96 11.32 14.63
CA PHE A 255 3.28 11.96 14.83
C PHE A 255 3.16 13.36 15.47
N TRP A 256 2.13 14.14 15.11
CA TRP A 256 1.86 15.41 15.77
C TRP A 256 1.51 15.21 17.26
N ILE A 257 0.70 14.22 17.62
CA ILE A 257 0.38 13.86 19.00
C ILE A 257 1.64 13.48 19.76
N ILE A 258 2.49 12.61 19.21
CA ILE A 258 3.72 12.16 19.83
C ILE A 258 4.71 13.33 20.00
N GLY A 259 4.75 14.25 19.04
CA GLY A 259 5.56 15.47 19.13
C GLY A 259 5.17 16.39 20.30
N ARG A 260 3.93 16.27 20.81
CA ARG A 260 3.49 16.95 22.04
C ARG A 260 3.99 16.29 23.32
N ILE A 261 4.45 15.03 23.25
CA ILE A 261 5.05 14.31 24.38
C ILE A 261 6.52 14.69 24.47
N GLY A 262 7.29 14.52 23.39
CA GLY A 262 8.70 14.88 23.36
C GLY A 262 9.40 14.47 22.05
N THR A 263 10.60 15.02 21.86
CA THR A 263 11.43 14.73 20.67
C THR A 263 12.04 13.33 20.70
N ALA A 264 12.37 12.81 21.89
CA ALA A 264 12.84 11.45 22.08
C ALA A 264 11.78 10.42 21.67
N GLU A 265 10.53 10.66 22.06
CA GLU A 265 9.38 9.82 21.71
C GLU A 265 9.12 9.82 20.21
N VAL A 266 9.28 10.95 19.52
CA VAL A 266 9.17 11.04 18.06
C VAL A 266 10.24 10.19 17.38
N ALA A 267 11.49 10.27 17.82
CA ALA A 267 12.59 9.50 17.25
C ALA A 267 12.36 7.99 17.41
N VAL A 268 12.00 7.55 18.61
CA VAL A 268 11.68 6.14 18.88
C VAL A 268 10.47 5.67 18.06
N SER A 269 9.40 6.47 18.02
CA SER A 269 8.18 6.13 17.25
C SER A 269 8.46 5.98 15.77
N HIS A 270 9.33 6.82 15.21
CA HIS A 270 9.72 6.70 13.80
C HIS A 270 10.36 5.34 13.50
N VAL A 271 11.27 4.88 14.36
CA VAL A 271 11.89 3.56 14.24
C VAL A 271 10.85 2.45 14.37
N LEU A 272 9.99 2.50 15.38
CA LEU A 272 8.95 1.50 15.62
C LEU A 272 7.97 1.40 14.45
N ILE A 273 7.49 2.53 13.92
CA ILE A 273 6.57 2.55 12.77
C ILE A 273 7.26 2.04 11.51
N THR A 274 8.53 2.39 11.28
CA THR A 274 9.30 1.88 10.15
C THR A 274 9.43 0.35 10.20
N LEU A 275 9.71 -0.21 11.37
CA LEU A 275 9.77 -1.66 11.57
C LEU A 275 8.41 -2.32 11.33
N VAL A 276 7.31 -1.73 11.82
CA VAL A 276 5.96 -2.22 11.55
C VAL A 276 5.67 -2.22 10.04
N LEU A 277 5.91 -1.11 9.36
CA LEU A 277 5.66 -1.00 7.91
C LEU A 277 6.44 -2.03 7.11
N PHE A 278 7.67 -2.35 7.51
CA PHE A 278 8.44 -3.42 6.90
C PHE A 278 7.84 -4.80 7.16
N LEU A 279 7.45 -5.09 8.41
CA LEU A 279 6.91 -6.39 8.81
C LEU A 279 5.53 -6.70 8.23
N ILE A 280 4.70 -5.70 7.95
CA ILE A 280 3.37 -5.92 7.37
C ILE A 280 3.39 -6.22 5.87
N LEU A 281 4.51 -5.99 5.15
CA LEU A 281 4.59 -6.24 3.71
C LEU A 281 4.21 -7.69 3.32
N PRO A 282 4.72 -8.73 4.01
CA PRO A 282 4.28 -10.11 3.75
C PRO A 282 2.78 -10.32 3.97
N ALA A 283 2.20 -9.70 5.01
CA ALA A 283 0.77 -9.80 5.27
C ALA A 283 -0.07 -9.15 4.16
N ILE A 284 0.39 -8.03 3.58
CA ILE A 284 -0.27 -7.41 2.43
C ILE A 284 -0.22 -8.35 1.22
N GLY A 285 0.93 -8.99 0.96
CA GLY A 285 1.06 -9.99 -0.11
C GLY A 285 0.10 -11.18 0.05
N LEU A 286 0.01 -11.71 1.26
CA LEU A 286 -0.97 -12.75 1.61
C LEU A 286 -2.41 -12.24 1.47
N GLY A 287 -2.69 -11.03 1.93
CA GLY A 287 -4.01 -10.42 1.79
C GLY A 287 -4.44 -10.27 0.33
N LEU A 288 -3.56 -9.80 -0.54
CA LEU A 288 -3.86 -9.71 -1.98
C LEU A 288 -4.13 -11.09 -2.61
N SER A 289 -3.50 -12.16 -2.13
CA SER A 289 -3.86 -13.52 -2.54
C SER A 289 -5.27 -13.90 -2.07
N ALA A 290 -5.67 -13.50 -0.86
CA ALA A 290 -7.02 -13.72 -0.35
C ALA A 290 -8.08 -13.01 -1.21
N THR A 291 -7.83 -11.77 -1.66
CA THR A 291 -8.72 -11.04 -2.58
C THR A 291 -9.05 -11.88 -3.82
N SER A 292 -8.04 -12.49 -4.43
CA SER A 292 -8.21 -13.31 -5.64
C SER A 292 -8.91 -14.64 -5.35
N LEU A 293 -8.49 -15.37 -4.32
CA LEU A 293 -9.04 -16.69 -3.99
C LEU A 293 -10.50 -16.60 -3.54
N VAL A 294 -10.82 -15.62 -2.68
CA VAL A 294 -12.19 -15.35 -2.24
C VAL A 294 -13.07 -14.90 -3.40
N GLY A 295 -12.60 -13.95 -4.23
CA GLY A 295 -13.33 -13.48 -5.40
C GLY A 295 -13.66 -14.62 -6.36
N GLN A 296 -12.71 -15.51 -6.66
CA GLN A 296 -12.92 -16.67 -7.53
C GLN A 296 -13.88 -17.71 -6.92
N ALA A 297 -13.79 -17.97 -5.61
CA ALA A 297 -14.73 -18.89 -4.96
C ALA A 297 -16.17 -18.35 -5.02
N LEU A 298 -16.34 -17.05 -4.78
CA LEU A 298 -17.65 -16.41 -4.92
C LEU A 298 -18.17 -16.38 -6.38
N GLY A 299 -17.26 -16.25 -7.35
CA GLY A 299 -17.63 -16.39 -8.77
C GLY A 299 -18.19 -17.76 -9.09
N ARG A 300 -17.63 -18.83 -8.49
CA ARG A 300 -18.17 -20.20 -8.58
C ARG A 300 -19.43 -20.43 -7.74
N ARG A 301 -19.93 -19.40 -7.05
CA ARG A 301 -21.03 -19.48 -6.08
C ARG A 301 -20.75 -20.41 -4.89
N ASP A 302 -19.48 -20.66 -4.59
CA ASP A 302 -19.04 -21.46 -3.46
C ASP A 302 -18.66 -20.56 -2.27
N THR A 303 -19.68 -20.19 -1.50
CA THR A 303 -19.52 -19.31 -0.32
C THR A 303 -18.72 -20.00 0.78
N GLU A 304 -18.82 -21.32 0.91
CA GLU A 304 -18.10 -22.06 1.93
C GLU A 304 -16.60 -22.12 1.62
N ASP A 305 -16.23 -22.35 0.35
CA ASP A 305 -14.83 -22.28 -0.07
C ASP A 305 -14.27 -20.87 0.10
N ALA A 306 -15.05 -19.83 -0.24
CA ALA A 306 -14.67 -18.44 -0.01
C ALA A 306 -14.38 -18.17 1.48
N TYR A 307 -15.26 -18.64 2.37
CA TYR A 307 -15.10 -18.49 3.82
C TYR A 307 -13.83 -19.18 4.32
N ARG A 308 -13.55 -20.40 3.85
CA ARG A 308 -12.35 -21.16 4.19
C ARG A 308 -11.07 -20.48 3.69
N TRP A 309 -11.06 -19.89 2.49
CA TRP A 309 -9.89 -19.17 1.98
C TRP A 309 -9.49 -18.00 2.89
N GLY A 310 -10.44 -17.23 3.39
CA GLY A 310 -10.14 -16.14 4.33
C GLY A 310 -9.43 -16.64 5.58
N TRP A 311 -9.90 -17.74 6.18
CA TRP A 311 -9.28 -18.33 7.37
C TRP A 311 -7.92 -18.99 7.10
N ASP A 312 -7.76 -19.69 5.98
CA ASP A 312 -6.51 -20.35 5.65
C ASP A 312 -5.38 -19.35 5.41
N VAL A 313 -5.67 -18.26 4.70
CA VAL A 313 -4.70 -17.17 4.50
C VAL A 313 -4.40 -16.47 5.83
N THR A 314 -5.40 -16.24 6.68
CA THR A 314 -5.22 -15.61 8.00
C THR A 314 -4.30 -16.46 8.90
N ARG A 315 -4.47 -17.79 8.91
CA ARG A 315 -3.60 -18.69 9.68
C ARG A 315 -2.15 -18.63 9.22
N ILE A 316 -1.93 -18.61 7.91
CA ILE A 316 -0.57 -18.48 7.35
C ILE A 316 0.02 -17.12 7.72
N ALA A 317 -0.77 -16.02 7.66
CA ALA A 317 -0.32 -14.69 8.03
C ALA A 317 0.09 -14.59 9.50
N ILE A 318 -0.71 -15.15 10.42
CA ILE A 318 -0.39 -15.20 11.85
C ILE A 318 0.92 -15.95 12.09
N LEU A 319 1.08 -17.13 11.48
CA LEU A 319 2.28 -17.94 11.64
C LEU A 319 3.52 -17.22 11.10
N LEU A 320 3.43 -16.63 9.92
CA LEU A 320 4.54 -15.91 9.29
C LEU A 320 4.94 -14.67 10.08
N LEU A 321 3.96 -13.83 10.44
CA LEU A 321 4.23 -12.61 11.21
C LEU A 321 4.68 -12.92 12.63
N GLY A 322 4.13 -13.95 13.27
CA GLY A 322 4.58 -14.41 14.58
C GLY A 322 6.05 -14.85 14.55
N LEU A 323 6.45 -15.58 13.51
CA LEU A 323 7.86 -15.97 13.34
C LEU A 323 8.76 -14.76 13.12
N MET A 324 8.33 -13.80 12.29
CA MET A 324 9.08 -12.56 12.02
C MET A 324 9.14 -11.62 13.23
N ALA A 325 8.15 -11.68 14.13
CA ALA A 325 8.11 -10.89 15.34
C ALA A 325 8.95 -11.46 16.49
N MET A 326 9.35 -12.72 16.43
CA MET A 326 10.15 -13.35 17.49
C MET A 326 11.39 -12.55 17.90
N PRO A 327 12.20 -12.02 16.97
CA PRO A 327 13.36 -11.21 17.36
C PRO A 327 13.02 -9.97 18.19
N MET A 328 11.82 -9.38 18.01
CA MET A 328 11.39 -8.21 18.79
C MET A 328 11.21 -8.50 20.29
N TRP A 329 11.03 -9.78 20.63
CA TRP A 329 10.92 -10.22 22.01
C TRP A 329 12.23 -10.75 22.56
N LEU A 330 12.96 -11.49 21.74
CA LEU A 330 14.17 -12.18 22.18
C LEU A 330 15.37 -11.23 22.32
N VAL A 331 15.47 -10.24 21.41
CA VAL A 331 16.60 -9.34 21.30
C VAL A 331 16.19 -7.89 20.96
N PRO A 332 15.26 -7.27 21.71
CA PRO A 332 14.72 -5.96 21.39
C PRO A 332 15.82 -4.89 21.34
N ASP A 333 16.77 -4.92 22.27
CA ASP A 333 17.85 -3.94 22.39
C ASP A 333 18.79 -4.00 21.19
N LEU A 334 19.03 -5.20 20.64
CA LEU A 334 19.84 -5.38 19.43
C LEU A 334 19.15 -4.76 18.22
N ILE A 335 17.83 -4.98 18.07
CA ILE A 335 17.07 -4.39 16.97
C ILE A 335 17.04 -2.88 17.05
N LEU A 336 16.73 -2.33 18.22
CA LEU A 336 16.72 -0.88 18.43
C LEU A 336 18.11 -0.28 18.27
N GLY A 337 19.16 -0.95 18.74
CA GLY A 337 20.55 -0.51 18.63
C GLY A 337 21.09 -0.39 17.20
N VAL A 338 20.42 -1.02 16.22
CA VAL A 338 20.74 -0.79 14.79
C VAL A 338 20.37 0.62 14.34
N PHE A 339 19.33 1.21 14.94
CA PHE A 339 18.76 2.50 14.53
C PHE A 339 19.04 3.62 15.55
N LEU A 340 19.11 3.28 16.83
CA LEU A 340 19.26 4.21 17.96
C LEU A 340 20.60 3.96 18.65
N HIS A 341 21.39 5.02 18.82
CA HIS A 341 22.72 4.91 19.43
C HIS A 341 22.74 5.36 20.91
N ASP A 342 21.70 6.12 21.34
CA ASP A 342 21.54 6.56 22.72
C ASP A 342 20.88 5.46 23.55
N PRO A 343 21.52 4.96 24.63
CA PRO A 343 20.94 3.97 25.52
C PRO A 343 19.60 4.37 26.13
N ALA A 344 19.38 5.67 26.37
CA ALA A 344 18.11 6.17 26.89
C ALA A 344 16.95 6.00 25.89
N LEU A 345 17.21 6.18 24.58
CA LEU A 345 16.23 5.96 23.54
C LEU A 345 15.94 4.47 23.33
N ILE A 346 16.94 3.60 23.47
CA ILE A 346 16.77 2.15 23.41
C ILE A 346 15.87 1.67 24.56
N GLU A 347 16.11 2.12 25.78
CA GLU A 347 15.28 1.78 26.93
C GLU A 347 13.83 2.28 26.76
N LEU A 348 13.65 3.52 26.26
CA LEU A 348 12.32 4.08 25.95
C LEU A 348 11.56 3.23 24.90
N GLY A 349 12.25 2.69 23.90
CA GLY A 349 11.66 1.93 22.81
C GLY A 349 11.45 0.45 23.11
N ARG A 350 12.08 -0.11 24.14
CA ARG A 350 12.11 -1.54 24.43
C ARG A 350 10.72 -2.14 24.65
N LEU A 351 9.96 -1.63 25.60
CA LEU A 351 8.59 -2.10 25.86
C LEU A 351 7.63 -1.85 24.68
N PRO A 352 7.59 -0.65 24.07
CA PRO A 352 6.83 -0.43 22.84
C PRO A 352 7.15 -1.41 21.71
N LEU A 353 8.43 -1.78 21.49
CA LEU A 353 8.82 -2.76 20.49
C LEU A 353 8.27 -4.16 20.80
N MET A 354 8.38 -4.60 22.06
CA MET A 354 7.83 -5.90 22.49
C MET A 354 6.31 -5.96 22.33
N ILE A 355 5.58 -4.88 22.67
CA ILE A 355 4.14 -4.76 22.45
C ILE A 355 3.82 -4.83 20.95
N THR A 356 4.61 -4.17 20.12
CA THR A 356 4.49 -4.22 18.66
C THR A 356 4.63 -5.65 18.15
N GLY A 357 5.58 -6.43 18.66
CA GLY A 357 5.78 -7.83 18.27
C GLY A 357 4.56 -8.72 18.56
N ILE A 358 3.80 -8.45 19.65
CA ILE A 358 2.52 -9.13 19.90
C ILE A 358 1.44 -8.64 18.94
N ALA A 359 1.35 -7.32 18.79
CA ALA A 359 0.27 -6.68 18.04
C ALA A 359 0.37 -6.93 16.52
N ILE A 360 1.56 -7.24 15.98
CA ILE A 360 1.75 -7.47 14.54
C ILE A 360 0.95 -8.67 14.02
N CYS A 361 0.71 -9.69 14.85
CA CYS A 361 -0.15 -10.82 14.50
C CYS A 361 -1.61 -10.36 14.30
N LEU A 362 -2.06 -9.39 15.09
CA LEU A 362 -3.38 -8.77 14.95
C LEU A 362 -3.47 -7.97 13.64
N ASP A 363 -2.39 -7.27 13.25
CA ASP A 363 -2.32 -6.62 11.95
C ASP A 363 -2.46 -7.64 10.81
N GLY A 364 -1.83 -8.80 10.92
CA GLY A 364 -1.98 -9.89 9.94
C GLY A 364 -3.44 -10.30 9.76
N ILE A 365 -4.18 -10.48 10.86
CA ILE A 365 -5.62 -10.79 10.84
C ILE A 365 -6.39 -9.65 10.16
N ALA A 366 -6.16 -8.41 10.57
CA ALA A 366 -6.86 -7.25 10.05
C ALA A 366 -6.60 -7.06 8.55
N ILE A 367 -5.34 -7.17 8.10
CA ILE A 367 -4.95 -7.00 6.69
C ILE A 367 -5.57 -8.09 5.82
N VAL A 368 -5.50 -9.37 6.24
CA VAL A 368 -6.06 -10.47 5.45
C VAL A 368 -7.58 -10.35 5.35
N PHE A 369 -8.30 -10.09 6.44
CA PHE A 369 -9.75 -9.92 6.37
C PHE A 369 -10.16 -8.64 5.62
N THR A 370 -9.39 -7.55 5.72
CA THR A 370 -9.59 -6.38 4.86
C THR A 370 -9.57 -6.79 3.39
N GLN A 371 -8.53 -7.49 2.96
CA GLN A 371 -8.35 -7.88 1.57
C GLN A 371 -9.37 -8.94 1.12
N ALA A 372 -9.71 -9.90 1.99
CA ALA A 372 -10.75 -10.88 1.72
C ALA A 372 -12.13 -10.23 1.53
N LEU A 373 -12.48 -9.26 2.38
CA LEU A 373 -13.71 -8.47 2.29
C LEU A 373 -13.73 -7.57 1.03
N LEU A 374 -12.57 -7.01 0.62
CA LEU A 374 -12.46 -6.29 -0.64
C LEU A 374 -12.72 -7.23 -1.83
N GLY A 375 -12.16 -8.45 -1.81
CA GLY A 375 -12.43 -9.49 -2.81
C GLY A 375 -13.89 -9.93 -2.86
N ALA A 376 -14.61 -9.84 -1.75
CA ALA A 376 -16.03 -10.09 -1.66
C ALA A 376 -16.89 -8.86 -2.05
N GLY A 377 -16.28 -7.66 -2.26
CA GLY A 377 -16.99 -6.43 -2.61
C GLY A 377 -17.45 -5.58 -1.41
N ALA A 378 -17.08 -5.95 -0.18
CA ALA A 378 -17.52 -5.29 1.06
C ALA A 378 -16.66 -4.06 1.45
N ALA A 379 -16.12 -3.32 0.48
CA ALA A 379 -15.17 -2.22 0.69
C ALA A 379 -15.69 -1.12 1.63
N ARG A 380 -16.98 -0.78 1.56
CA ARG A 380 -17.60 0.24 2.44
C ARG A 380 -17.54 -0.17 3.92
N SER A 381 -17.82 -1.45 4.21
CA SER A 381 -17.79 -1.96 5.58
C SER A 381 -16.37 -1.94 6.15
N VAL A 382 -15.38 -2.29 5.34
CA VAL A 382 -13.97 -2.23 5.71
C VAL A 382 -13.55 -0.79 6.00
N MET A 383 -13.84 0.13 5.08
CA MET A 383 -13.53 1.55 5.25
C MET A 383 -14.16 2.11 6.54
N LEU A 384 -15.44 1.86 6.78
CA LEU A 384 -16.13 2.37 7.98
C LEU A 384 -15.48 1.85 9.27
N VAL A 385 -15.19 0.54 9.36
CA VAL A 385 -14.54 -0.03 10.54
C VAL A 385 -13.16 0.61 10.76
N THR A 386 -12.33 0.62 9.74
CA THR A 386 -10.95 1.12 9.88
C THR A 386 -10.91 2.61 10.19
N LEU A 387 -11.75 3.42 9.55
CA LEU A 387 -11.79 4.86 9.80
C LEU A 387 -12.40 5.19 11.17
N CYS A 388 -13.50 4.54 11.54
CA CYS A 388 -14.10 4.78 12.86
C CYS A 388 -13.12 4.43 13.98
N VAL A 389 -12.45 3.29 13.90
CA VAL A 389 -11.50 2.88 14.93
C VAL A 389 -10.27 3.80 14.96
N GLN A 390 -9.75 4.23 13.80
CA GLN A 390 -8.59 5.11 13.76
C GLN A 390 -8.90 6.54 14.20
N TRP A 391 -9.95 7.16 13.64
CA TRP A 391 -10.22 8.59 13.79
C TRP A 391 -11.07 8.95 15.00
N PHE A 392 -12.03 8.09 15.39
CA PHE A 392 -12.93 8.38 16.51
C PHE A 392 -12.56 7.65 17.81
N PHE A 393 -11.81 6.55 17.72
CA PHE A 393 -11.34 5.84 18.91
C PHE A 393 -9.87 6.13 19.19
N PHE A 394 -8.96 5.75 18.26
CA PHE A 394 -7.54 5.76 18.53
C PHE A 394 -6.93 7.16 18.68
N LEU A 395 -7.06 8.02 17.66
CA LEU A 395 -6.39 9.33 17.66
C LEU A 395 -6.85 10.26 18.79
N PRO A 396 -8.16 10.40 19.10
CA PRO A 396 -8.57 11.21 20.23
C PRO A 396 -8.07 10.68 21.57
N LEU A 397 -8.14 9.36 21.78
CA LEU A 397 -7.65 8.75 23.02
C LEU A 397 -6.12 8.80 23.12
N ALA A 398 -5.39 8.67 22.00
CA ALA A 398 -3.94 8.82 21.98
C ALA A 398 -3.52 10.23 22.43
N TYR A 399 -4.26 11.27 22.00
CA TYR A 399 -4.02 12.64 22.47
C TYR A 399 -4.30 12.81 23.98
N ILE A 400 -5.37 12.21 24.46
CA ILE A 400 -5.72 12.28 25.90
C ILE A 400 -4.69 11.49 26.74
N ILE A 401 -4.41 10.24 26.36
CA ILE A 401 -3.55 9.34 27.16
C ILE A 401 -2.08 9.78 27.09
N GLY A 402 -1.57 10.14 25.92
CA GLY A 402 -0.18 10.50 25.71
C GLY A 402 0.19 11.83 26.39
N PRO A 403 -0.12 12.97 25.75
CA PRO A 403 0.32 14.27 26.25
C PRO A 403 -0.53 14.81 27.42
N VAL A 404 -1.87 14.58 27.47
CA VAL A 404 -2.71 15.21 28.50
C VAL A 404 -2.61 14.48 29.85
N LEU A 405 -2.73 13.15 29.88
CA LEU A 405 -2.59 12.34 31.09
C LEU A 405 -1.13 11.99 31.43
N GLY A 406 -0.18 12.30 30.55
CA GLY A 406 1.24 12.08 30.80
C GLY A 406 1.67 10.61 30.79
N ALA A 407 0.89 9.70 30.20
CA ALA A 407 1.28 8.29 30.08
C ALA A 407 2.41 8.05 29.03
N GLY A 408 2.82 9.11 28.33
CA GLY A 408 3.94 9.09 27.42
C GLY A 408 3.77 8.16 26.22
N LEU A 409 4.90 7.77 25.63
CA LEU A 409 4.95 6.89 24.47
C LEU A 409 4.34 5.51 24.76
N LEU A 410 4.63 4.94 25.91
CA LEU A 410 4.14 3.61 26.28
C LEU A 410 2.61 3.57 26.35
N GLY A 411 1.96 4.61 26.90
CA GLY A 411 0.51 4.70 26.95
C GLY A 411 -0.12 4.73 25.56
N VAL A 412 0.46 5.49 24.63
CA VAL A 412 0.00 5.54 23.23
C VAL A 412 0.18 4.18 22.55
N TRP A 413 1.28 3.46 22.82
CA TRP A 413 1.55 2.14 22.22
C TRP A 413 0.63 1.04 22.74
N ILE A 414 0.30 1.06 24.03
CA ILE A 414 -0.70 0.14 24.61
C ILE A 414 -2.07 0.39 23.97
N LEU A 415 -2.45 1.66 23.83
CA LEU A 415 -3.70 2.04 23.16
C LEU A 415 -3.71 1.58 21.70
N GLN A 416 -2.58 1.71 20.98
CA GLN A 416 -2.44 1.26 19.60
C GLN A 416 -2.61 -0.26 19.49
N ALA A 417 -2.05 -1.04 20.42
CA ALA A 417 -2.29 -2.47 20.47
C ALA A 417 -3.79 -2.80 20.70
N GLY A 418 -4.46 -2.04 21.55
CA GLY A 418 -5.92 -2.11 21.73
C GLY A 418 -6.70 -1.76 20.46
N GLN A 419 -6.27 -0.74 19.71
CA GLN A 419 -6.84 -0.39 18.41
C GLN A 419 -6.72 -1.55 17.41
N ARG A 420 -5.54 -2.19 17.33
CA ARG A 420 -5.29 -3.33 16.44
C ARG A 420 -6.16 -4.53 16.81
N LEU A 421 -6.29 -4.81 18.10
CA LEU A 421 -7.20 -5.85 18.60
C LEU A 421 -8.66 -5.56 18.22
N LEU A 422 -9.11 -4.33 18.43
CA LEU A 422 -10.48 -3.91 18.08
C LEU A 422 -10.72 -4.02 16.56
N THR A 423 -9.80 -3.53 15.74
CA THR A 423 -9.92 -3.60 14.28
C THR A 423 -9.96 -5.04 13.78
N SER A 424 -9.03 -5.89 14.24
CA SER A 424 -8.97 -7.30 13.85
C SER A 424 -10.22 -8.08 14.29
N THR A 425 -10.74 -7.79 15.48
CA THR A 425 -11.97 -8.39 15.99
C THR A 425 -13.18 -7.97 15.18
N LEU A 426 -13.34 -6.68 14.89
CA LEU A 426 -14.47 -6.17 14.09
C LEU A 426 -14.45 -6.69 12.65
N LEU A 427 -13.29 -6.72 12.01
CA LEU A 427 -13.15 -7.27 10.65
C LEU A 427 -13.38 -8.79 10.64
N GLY A 428 -12.86 -9.51 11.64
CA GLY A 428 -13.14 -10.93 11.84
C GLY A 428 -14.62 -11.21 12.06
N TRP A 429 -15.29 -10.39 12.85
CA TRP A 429 -16.74 -10.49 13.09
C TRP A 429 -17.55 -10.25 11.80
N LEU A 430 -17.18 -9.24 10.99
CA LEU A 430 -17.78 -9.03 9.66
C LEU A 430 -17.59 -10.25 8.77
N TRP A 431 -16.40 -10.87 8.83
CA TRP A 431 -16.11 -12.07 8.06
C TRP A 431 -17.00 -13.26 8.48
N VAL A 432 -17.12 -13.52 9.77
CA VAL A 432 -17.92 -14.60 10.35
C VAL A 432 -19.42 -14.43 10.06
N ARG A 433 -19.91 -13.19 10.06
CA ARG A 433 -21.34 -12.89 9.76
C ARG A 433 -21.77 -13.22 8.33
N ARG A 434 -20.83 -13.43 7.40
CA ARG A 434 -21.08 -13.83 6.00
C ARG A 434 -22.01 -12.91 5.19
N ARG A 435 -22.34 -11.71 5.66
CA ARG A 435 -23.18 -10.76 4.89
C ARG A 435 -22.53 -10.33 3.57
N TRP A 436 -21.22 -10.46 3.46
CA TRP A 436 -20.46 -10.21 2.24
C TRP A 436 -20.76 -11.22 1.11
N ALA A 437 -21.30 -12.39 1.46
CA ALA A 437 -21.58 -13.46 0.49
C ALA A 437 -22.72 -13.12 -0.49
N SER A 438 -23.63 -12.22 -0.10
CA SER A 438 -24.74 -11.76 -0.92
C SER A 438 -24.43 -10.56 -1.81
N ILE A 439 -23.16 -10.07 -1.80
CA ILE A 439 -22.78 -8.91 -2.60
C ILE A 439 -22.52 -9.35 -4.04
N GLU A 440 -23.27 -8.81 -4.97
CA GLU A 440 -23.06 -8.98 -6.41
C GLU A 440 -22.10 -7.90 -6.95
N LEU A 441 -21.18 -8.30 -7.87
CA LEU A 441 -20.15 -7.45 -8.49
C LEU A 441 -20.27 -7.48 -10.02
#